data_ff7487d171b6cee1b165c709551d5be6
#
_entry.id   ff7487d171b6cee1b165c709551d5be6
#
_cell.length_a   1.000
_cell.length_b   1.000
_cell.length_c   1.000
_cell.angle_alpha   90.00
_cell.angle_beta   90.00
_cell.angle_gamma   90.00
#
_symmetry.space_group_name_H-M   'P 1'
#
loop_
_entity.id
_entity.type
_entity.pdbx_description
1 polymer ?
#
loop_
_entity_poly.entity_id
_entity_poly.type
_entity_poly.pdbx_seq_one_letter_code
_entity_poly.pdbx_strand_id
1 'polypeptide(L)'
;MTEKSSKLVVAVELLYVLVKCSLHFWSWLVTGGFIYGWVSSHKKLVFCVDHPEALQEKLCRLTKKLPPTKLCEKVLSVGVFLSLAIFLSGAWLGSTSLGLFFKVTGGLSLLLFLLYNAHWVLGTATYDEMKEAPVAIGYQLLLQTLRPSLLNGFILGTYAFWILLLLVSPLLFFLVAPGGVAYLLKKGSQKFREMEGINHD
;
A
#
# COMPACT_ATOMS: atom_id res chain seq x y z
N MET A 1 24.31 -11.48 -28.40
CA MET A 1 22.81 -11.56 -28.50
C MET A 1 22.11 -12.07 -27.22
N THR A 2 22.82 -12.67 -26.29
CA THR A 2 22.29 -13.35 -25.08
C THR A 2 21.84 -12.40 -23.94
N GLU A 3 22.49 -11.26 -23.74
CA GLU A 3 22.22 -10.34 -22.61
C GLU A 3 20.89 -9.56 -22.75
N LYS A 4 20.53 -9.20 -23.99
CA LYS A 4 19.27 -8.46 -24.27
C LYS A 4 18.04 -9.36 -24.14
N SER A 5 18.20 -10.65 -24.45
CA SER A 5 17.16 -11.67 -24.28
C SER A 5 16.88 -11.91 -22.78
N SER A 6 17.89 -11.92 -21.93
CA SER A 6 17.70 -12.11 -20.49
C SER A 6 16.96 -10.95 -19.80
N LYS A 7 17.24 -9.70 -20.19
CA LYS A 7 16.55 -8.51 -19.65
C LYS A 7 15.06 -8.47 -20.01
N LEU A 8 14.73 -8.87 -21.23
CA LEU A 8 13.34 -8.96 -21.69
C LEU A 8 12.57 -10.04 -20.93
N VAL A 9 13.17 -11.20 -20.74
CA VAL A 9 12.56 -12.31 -19.98
C VAL A 9 12.29 -11.86 -18.53
N VAL A 10 13.25 -11.24 -17.85
CA VAL A 10 13.08 -10.70 -16.50
C VAL A 10 11.96 -9.65 -16.43
N ALA A 11 11.87 -8.77 -17.43
CA ALA A 11 10.81 -7.77 -17.48
C ALA A 11 9.41 -8.39 -17.65
N VAL A 12 9.29 -9.42 -18.49
CA VAL A 12 8.03 -10.15 -18.71
C VAL A 12 7.63 -10.93 -17.45
N GLU A 13 8.57 -11.59 -16.80
CA GLU A 13 8.33 -12.30 -15.53
C GLU A 13 7.88 -11.33 -14.43
N LEU A 14 8.55 -10.17 -14.30
CA LEU A 14 8.13 -9.14 -13.35
C LEU A 14 6.71 -8.66 -13.64
N LEU A 15 6.40 -8.34 -14.90
CA LEU A 15 5.05 -7.92 -15.31
C LEU A 15 4.00 -8.98 -14.96
N TYR A 16 4.29 -10.25 -15.24
CA TYR A 16 3.42 -11.37 -14.88
C TYR A 16 3.14 -11.43 -13.37
N VAL A 17 4.20 -11.31 -12.54
CA VAL A 17 4.06 -11.27 -11.08
C VAL A 17 3.21 -10.09 -10.64
N LEU A 18 3.44 -8.88 -11.18
CA LEU A 18 2.67 -7.69 -10.83
C LEU A 18 1.19 -7.82 -11.17
N VAL A 19 0.88 -8.35 -12.36
CA VAL A 19 -0.51 -8.60 -12.78
C VAL A 19 -1.17 -9.61 -11.85
N LYS A 20 -0.50 -10.71 -11.55
CA LYS A 20 -1.03 -11.76 -10.66
C LYS A 20 -1.26 -11.23 -9.25
N CYS A 21 -0.32 -10.45 -8.70
CA CYS A 21 -0.46 -9.75 -7.43
C CYS A 21 -1.68 -8.83 -7.43
N SER A 22 -1.88 -8.04 -8.49
CA SER A 22 -3.01 -7.11 -8.60
C SER A 22 -4.34 -7.84 -8.63
N LEU A 23 -4.46 -8.94 -9.36
CA LEU A 23 -5.69 -9.75 -9.39
C LEU A 23 -6.01 -10.34 -8.00
N HIS A 24 -5.00 -10.83 -7.28
CA HIS A 24 -5.18 -11.32 -5.91
C HIS A 24 -5.57 -10.19 -4.95
N PHE A 25 -4.99 -8.99 -5.10
CA PHE A 25 -5.36 -7.82 -4.30
C PHE A 25 -6.86 -7.51 -4.41
N TRP A 26 -7.39 -7.43 -5.64
CA TRP A 26 -8.81 -7.17 -5.85
C TRP A 26 -9.69 -8.28 -5.27
N SER A 27 -9.28 -9.54 -5.41
CA SER A 27 -9.99 -10.67 -4.80
C SER A 27 -10.05 -10.55 -3.28
N TRP A 28 -8.92 -10.24 -2.62
CA TRP A 28 -8.89 -10.05 -1.16
C TRP A 28 -9.66 -8.82 -0.71
N LEU A 29 -9.65 -7.76 -1.51
CA LEU A 29 -10.39 -6.54 -1.20
C LEU A 29 -11.91 -6.81 -1.21
N VAL A 30 -12.40 -7.53 -2.22
CA VAL A 30 -13.81 -7.92 -2.32
C VAL A 30 -14.21 -8.87 -1.19
N THR A 31 -13.43 -9.92 -0.95
CA THR A 31 -13.71 -10.92 0.11
C THR A 31 -13.54 -10.37 1.52
N GLY A 32 -12.69 -9.35 1.71
CA GLY A 32 -12.49 -8.65 2.99
C GLY A 32 -13.56 -7.60 3.32
N GLY A 33 -14.54 -7.41 2.44
CA GLY A 33 -15.52 -6.32 2.53
C GLY A 33 -14.85 -4.98 2.25
N PHE A 34 -14.88 -4.55 1.03
CA PHE A 34 -14.12 -3.46 0.37
C PHE A 34 -13.53 -2.40 1.33
N ILE A 35 -14.39 -1.81 2.18
CA ILE A 35 -14.00 -0.77 3.15
C ILE A 35 -13.08 -1.32 4.25
N TYR A 36 -13.35 -2.52 4.76
CA TYR A 36 -12.58 -3.11 5.87
C TYR A 36 -11.33 -3.86 5.42
N GLY A 37 -11.28 -4.24 4.14
CA GLY A 37 -10.23 -5.07 3.55
C GLY A 37 -9.02 -4.30 3.02
N TRP A 38 -9.05 -2.97 2.93
CA TRP A 38 -8.04 -2.16 2.24
C TRP A 38 -6.62 -2.39 2.79
N VAL A 39 -6.39 -2.13 4.06
CA VAL A 39 -5.07 -2.25 4.70
C VAL A 39 -4.59 -3.70 4.70
N SER A 40 -5.48 -4.63 5.03
CA SER A 40 -5.19 -6.06 5.05
C SER A 40 -4.81 -6.58 3.66
N SER A 41 -5.49 -6.14 2.60
CA SER A 41 -5.16 -6.51 1.21
C SER A 41 -3.81 -5.96 0.77
N HIS A 42 -3.46 -4.73 1.18
CA HIS A 42 -2.13 -4.16 0.93
C HIS A 42 -1.02 -4.95 1.65
N LYS A 43 -1.24 -5.32 2.92
CA LYS A 43 -0.28 -6.14 3.68
C LYS A 43 -0.03 -7.48 2.98
N LYS A 44 -1.10 -8.17 2.58
CA LYS A 44 -1.01 -9.44 1.84
C LYS A 44 -0.29 -9.26 0.50
N LEU A 45 -0.54 -8.15 -0.18
CA LEU A 45 0.09 -7.82 -1.44
C LEU A 45 1.60 -7.62 -1.30
N VAL A 46 2.05 -6.85 -0.30
CA VAL A 46 3.49 -6.67 -0.01
C VAL A 46 4.15 -8.00 0.34
N PHE A 47 3.48 -8.85 1.13
CA PHE A 47 3.96 -10.20 1.42
C PHE A 47 4.16 -11.03 0.14
N CYS A 48 3.20 -11.01 -0.80
CA CYS A 48 3.31 -11.75 -2.07
C CYS A 48 4.41 -11.22 -2.99
N VAL A 49 4.70 -9.92 -2.93
CA VAL A 49 5.81 -9.33 -3.69
C VAL A 49 7.17 -9.80 -3.14
N ASP A 50 7.27 -10.01 -1.82
CA ASP A 50 8.48 -10.54 -1.20
C ASP A 50 8.67 -12.06 -1.44
N HIS A 51 7.57 -12.79 -1.60
CA HIS A 51 7.55 -14.24 -1.74
C HIS A 51 6.83 -14.64 -3.04
N PRO A 52 7.43 -14.35 -4.22
CA PRO A 52 6.79 -14.62 -5.51
C PRO A 52 6.49 -16.11 -5.73
N GLU A 53 7.23 -17.01 -5.10
CA GLU A 53 6.96 -18.45 -5.08
C GLU A 53 5.60 -18.79 -4.45
N ALA A 54 5.15 -18.01 -3.48
CA ALA A 54 3.84 -18.20 -2.85
C ALA A 54 2.68 -17.99 -3.85
N LEU A 55 2.89 -17.17 -4.89
CA LEU A 55 1.91 -16.94 -5.94
C LEU A 55 1.69 -18.14 -6.86
N GLN A 56 2.60 -19.12 -6.88
CA GLN A 56 2.45 -20.34 -7.67
C GLN A 56 1.48 -21.32 -7.01
N GLU A 57 1.21 -21.17 -5.71
CA GLU A 57 0.26 -21.99 -4.99
C GLU A 57 -1.20 -21.63 -5.34
N LYS A 58 -2.11 -22.59 -5.17
CA LYS A 58 -3.56 -22.32 -5.30
C LYS A 58 -3.98 -21.28 -4.26
N LEU A 59 -4.83 -20.32 -4.65
CA LEU A 59 -5.33 -19.22 -3.81
C LEU A 59 -5.75 -19.68 -2.40
N CYS A 60 -6.40 -20.83 -2.30
CA CYS A 60 -6.86 -21.39 -1.04
C CYS A 60 -5.69 -21.84 -0.08
N ARG A 61 -4.54 -22.22 -0.62
CA ARG A 61 -3.35 -22.53 0.19
C ARG A 61 -2.60 -21.26 0.54
N LEU A 62 -2.53 -20.31 -0.37
CA LEU A 62 -1.93 -19.02 -0.15
C LEU A 62 -2.62 -18.27 1.01
N THR A 63 -3.95 -18.25 1.06
CA THR A 63 -4.70 -17.57 2.14
C THR A 63 -4.39 -18.11 3.54
N LYS A 64 -3.99 -19.37 3.67
CA LYS A 64 -3.59 -19.94 4.98
C LYS A 64 -2.21 -19.50 5.45
N LYS A 65 -1.32 -19.14 4.53
CA LYS A 65 0.05 -18.64 4.82
C LYS A 65 0.10 -17.13 5.05
N LEU A 66 -0.96 -16.42 4.63
CA LEU A 66 -1.02 -14.98 4.75
C LEU A 66 -1.27 -14.53 6.19
N PRO A 67 -0.69 -13.40 6.62
CA PRO A 67 -0.90 -12.90 7.95
C PRO A 67 -2.38 -12.60 8.20
N PRO A 68 -2.91 -12.95 9.39
CA PRO A 68 -4.31 -12.72 9.73
C PRO A 68 -4.61 -11.22 9.80
N THR A 69 -5.86 -10.87 9.45
CA THR A 69 -6.33 -9.47 9.53
C THR A 69 -6.59 -9.08 10.99
N LYS A 70 -5.89 -8.04 11.47
CA LYS A 70 -6.05 -7.49 12.82
C LYS A 70 -7.20 -6.46 12.86
N LEU A 71 -7.79 -6.25 14.04
CA LEU A 71 -8.86 -5.25 14.21
C LEU A 71 -8.39 -3.83 13.87
N CYS A 72 -7.15 -3.47 14.26
CA CYS A 72 -6.54 -2.18 13.95
C CYS A 72 -6.46 -1.91 12.43
N GLU A 73 -6.23 -2.93 11.61
CA GLU A 73 -6.19 -2.80 10.14
C GLU A 73 -7.57 -2.47 9.57
N LYS A 74 -8.64 -3.01 10.16
CA LYS A 74 -10.02 -2.67 9.77
C LYS A 74 -10.36 -1.23 10.13
N VAL A 75 -10.01 -0.79 11.34
CA VAL A 75 -10.22 0.59 11.80
C VAL A 75 -9.45 1.58 10.91
N LEU A 76 -8.20 1.27 10.59
CA LEU A 76 -7.38 2.09 9.71
C LEU A 76 -7.97 2.16 8.29
N SER A 77 -8.48 1.04 7.78
CA SER A 77 -9.18 1.01 6.48
C SER A 77 -10.42 1.93 6.48
N VAL A 78 -11.24 1.89 7.53
CA VAL A 78 -12.40 2.79 7.67
C VAL A 78 -11.94 4.25 7.70
N GLY A 79 -10.84 4.57 8.39
CA GLY A 79 -10.27 5.92 8.43
C GLY A 79 -9.92 6.46 7.05
N VAL A 80 -9.29 5.64 6.19
CA VAL A 80 -8.99 6.01 4.80
C VAL A 80 -10.27 6.35 4.03
N PHE A 81 -11.29 5.48 4.07
CA PHE A 81 -12.53 5.69 3.32
C PHE A 81 -13.36 6.86 3.87
N LEU A 82 -13.37 7.06 5.20
CA LEU A 82 -14.04 8.20 5.81
C LEU A 82 -13.39 9.51 5.39
N SER A 83 -12.06 9.58 5.40
CA SER A 83 -11.32 10.76 4.94
C SER A 83 -11.58 11.06 3.46
N LEU A 84 -11.64 10.03 2.63
CA LEU A 84 -11.99 10.15 1.22
C LEU A 84 -13.41 10.67 1.04
N ALA A 85 -14.38 10.15 1.80
CA ALA A 85 -15.77 10.60 1.76
C ALA A 85 -15.90 12.08 2.17
N ILE A 86 -15.18 12.52 3.20
CA ILE A 86 -15.14 13.93 3.64
C ILE A 86 -14.56 14.81 2.52
N PHE A 87 -13.45 14.39 1.91
CA PHE A 87 -12.82 15.11 0.80
C PHE A 87 -13.77 15.25 -0.41
N LEU A 88 -14.42 14.16 -0.81
CA LEU A 88 -15.38 14.15 -1.93
C LEU A 88 -16.62 15.00 -1.63
N SER A 89 -17.11 14.98 -0.39
CA SER A 89 -18.20 15.85 0.04
C SER A 89 -17.83 17.33 -0.09
N GLY A 90 -16.59 17.69 0.27
CA GLY A 90 -16.06 19.02 0.04
C GLY A 90 -15.95 19.38 -1.44
N ALA A 91 -15.57 18.43 -2.29
CA ALA A 91 -15.54 18.63 -3.74
C ALA A 91 -16.95 18.89 -4.32
N TRP A 92 -17.94 18.15 -3.82
CA TRP A 92 -19.35 18.32 -4.23
C TRP A 92 -19.95 19.65 -3.77
N LEU A 93 -19.60 20.14 -2.57
CA LEU A 93 -20.04 21.46 -2.06
C LEU A 93 -19.40 22.64 -2.79
N GLY A 94 -18.49 22.40 -3.72
CA GLY A 94 -17.89 23.39 -4.60
C GLY A 94 -16.94 24.36 -3.88
N SER A 95 -17.08 25.67 -4.21
CA SER A 95 -16.22 26.74 -3.70
C SER A 95 -16.77 27.44 -2.44
N THR A 96 -17.79 26.89 -1.79
CA THR A 96 -18.28 27.42 -0.52
C THR A 96 -17.24 27.32 0.59
N SER A 97 -17.30 28.17 1.62
CA SER A 97 -16.39 28.11 2.77
C SER A 97 -16.42 26.74 3.46
N LEU A 98 -17.61 26.13 3.57
CA LEU A 98 -17.80 24.80 4.10
C LEU A 98 -17.18 23.73 3.18
N GLY A 99 -17.35 23.85 1.87
CA GLY A 99 -16.72 22.98 0.88
C GLY A 99 -15.21 23.03 0.93
N LEU A 100 -14.62 24.24 1.07
CA LEU A 100 -13.18 24.42 1.24
C LEU A 100 -12.69 23.75 2.53
N PHE A 101 -13.39 23.94 3.64
CA PHE A 101 -13.06 23.31 4.91
C PHE A 101 -13.01 21.76 4.78
N PHE A 102 -14.02 21.14 4.17
CA PHE A 102 -14.05 19.69 3.96
C PHE A 102 -12.96 19.19 2.98
N LYS A 103 -12.63 19.96 1.94
CA LYS A 103 -11.52 19.62 1.04
C LYS A 103 -10.19 19.59 1.79
N VAL A 104 -9.91 20.63 2.58
CA VAL A 104 -8.64 20.74 3.30
C VAL A 104 -8.55 19.68 4.39
N THR A 105 -9.54 19.58 5.26
CA THR A 105 -9.52 18.59 6.37
C THR A 105 -9.57 17.17 5.86
N GLY A 106 -10.43 16.84 4.91
CA GLY A 106 -10.51 15.52 4.29
C GLY A 106 -9.24 15.15 3.53
N GLY A 107 -8.66 16.09 2.78
CA GLY A 107 -7.41 15.89 2.04
C GLY A 107 -6.21 15.64 2.97
N LEU A 108 -6.05 16.47 4.00
CA LEU A 108 -4.99 16.26 5.01
C LEU A 108 -5.15 14.94 5.75
N SER A 109 -6.37 14.60 6.18
CA SER A 109 -6.65 13.34 6.85
C SER A 109 -6.37 12.16 5.95
N LEU A 110 -6.79 12.20 4.68
CA LEU A 110 -6.54 11.15 3.70
C LEU A 110 -5.04 10.93 3.49
N LEU A 111 -4.27 12.02 3.34
CA LEU A 111 -2.83 11.98 3.17
C LEU A 111 -2.14 11.33 4.39
N LEU A 112 -2.52 11.71 5.61
CA LEU A 112 -1.99 11.12 6.84
C LEU A 112 -2.35 9.64 6.96
N PHE A 113 -3.60 9.26 6.67
CA PHE A 113 -4.02 7.85 6.71
C PHE A 113 -3.32 6.99 5.64
N LEU A 114 -3.08 7.52 4.44
CA LEU A 114 -2.33 6.81 3.40
C LEU A 114 -0.87 6.61 3.80
N LEU A 115 -0.21 7.64 4.33
CA LEU A 115 1.16 7.54 4.85
C LEU A 115 1.24 6.52 5.99
N TYR A 116 0.35 6.63 6.97
CA TYR A 116 0.31 5.71 8.11
C TYR A 116 0.04 4.28 7.66
N ASN A 117 -0.88 4.07 6.70
CA ASN A 117 -1.13 2.77 6.09
C ASN A 117 0.13 2.18 5.45
N ALA A 118 0.88 2.98 4.67
CA ALA A 118 2.10 2.51 4.05
C ALA A 118 3.15 2.10 5.09
N HIS A 119 3.38 2.92 6.11
CA HIS A 119 4.28 2.59 7.21
C HIS A 119 3.82 1.35 7.98
N TRP A 120 2.50 1.22 8.25
CA TRP A 120 1.94 0.05 8.90
C TRP A 120 2.19 -1.22 8.09
N VAL A 121 1.92 -1.19 6.80
CA VAL A 121 2.10 -2.34 5.90
C VAL A 121 3.58 -2.71 5.79
N LEU A 122 4.47 -1.74 5.60
CA LEU A 122 5.91 -1.96 5.50
C LEU A 122 6.52 -2.41 6.84
N GLY A 123 6.07 -1.83 7.95
CA GLY A 123 6.51 -2.20 9.29
C GLY A 123 6.06 -3.61 9.67
N THR A 124 4.77 -3.91 9.55
CA THR A 124 4.24 -5.22 9.96
C THR A 124 4.71 -6.37 9.07
N ALA A 125 5.09 -6.12 7.83
CA ALA A 125 5.72 -7.14 6.98
C ALA A 125 7.13 -7.54 7.48
N THR A 126 7.80 -6.64 8.21
CA THR A 126 9.16 -6.86 8.76
C THR A 126 9.11 -7.33 10.23
N TYR A 127 8.05 -6.98 10.97
CA TYR A 127 7.93 -7.18 12.43
C TYR A 127 7.08 -8.38 12.86
N ASP A 128 6.65 -9.25 11.93
CA ASP A 128 5.83 -10.45 12.30
C ASP A 128 6.60 -11.43 13.22
N GLU A 129 7.92 -11.26 13.37
CA GLU A 129 8.77 -12.00 14.30
C GLU A 129 8.93 -11.32 15.68
N MET A 130 8.58 -10.04 15.83
CA MET A 130 8.71 -9.34 17.10
C MET A 130 7.45 -9.45 17.94
N LYS A 131 7.59 -10.08 19.11
CA LYS A 131 6.57 -10.19 20.18
C LYS A 131 6.29 -8.86 20.91
N GLU A 132 6.62 -7.72 20.32
CA GLU A 132 6.41 -6.43 20.95
C GLU A 132 4.92 -6.04 21.01
N ALA A 133 4.57 -5.25 22.03
CA ALA A 133 3.21 -4.78 22.23
C ALA A 133 2.73 -3.97 21.02
N PRO A 134 1.58 -4.29 20.40
CA PRO A 134 1.10 -3.67 19.17
C PRO A 134 0.90 -2.15 19.30
N VAL A 135 0.73 -1.64 20.53
CA VAL A 135 0.59 -0.21 20.82
C VAL A 135 1.92 0.53 20.64
N ALA A 136 3.04 -0.06 21.07
CA ALA A 136 4.37 0.56 20.92
C ALA A 136 4.74 0.68 19.43
N ILE A 137 4.47 -0.36 18.65
CA ILE A 137 4.68 -0.36 17.19
C ILE A 137 3.82 0.73 16.54
N GLY A 138 2.53 0.80 16.89
CA GLY A 138 1.62 1.82 16.37
C GLY A 138 2.10 3.24 16.61
N TYR A 139 2.62 3.52 17.82
CA TYR A 139 3.16 4.83 18.17
C TYR A 139 4.44 5.17 17.38
N GLN A 140 5.37 4.23 17.25
CA GLN A 140 6.58 4.43 16.43
C GLN A 140 6.26 4.72 14.96
N LEU A 141 5.31 3.97 14.38
CA LEU A 141 4.87 4.19 13.01
C LEU A 141 4.16 5.55 12.83
N LEU A 142 3.43 6.02 13.84
CA LEU A 142 2.84 7.34 13.83
C LEU A 142 3.92 8.43 13.82
N LEU A 143 4.95 8.31 14.64
CA LEU A 143 6.08 9.25 14.65
C LEU A 143 6.80 9.26 13.30
N GLN A 144 7.01 8.09 12.67
CA GLN A 144 7.60 8.02 11.33
C GLN A 144 6.72 8.69 10.27
N THR A 145 5.40 8.57 10.36
CA THR A 145 4.44 9.23 9.47
C THR A 145 4.52 10.74 9.57
N LEU A 146 4.68 11.28 10.78
CA LEU A 146 4.72 12.72 11.03
C LEU A 146 6.10 13.34 10.79
N ARG A 147 7.15 12.53 10.76
CA ARG A 147 8.51 13.02 10.48
C ARG A 147 8.66 13.39 9.00
N PRO A 148 9.07 14.61 8.64
CA PRO A 148 9.39 14.95 7.27
C PRO A 148 10.61 14.13 6.82
N SER A 149 10.39 13.22 5.88
CA SER A 149 11.43 12.33 5.36
C SER A 149 11.28 12.16 3.84
N LEU A 150 12.37 11.85 3.17
CA LEU A 150 12.35 11.52 1.74
C LEU A 150 11.49 10.29 1.47
N LEU A 151 11.45 9.34 2.43
CA LEU A 151 10.60 8.17 2.34
C LEU A 151 9.11 8.53 2.27
N ASN A 152 8.65 9.50 3.08
CA ASN A 152 7.26 9.97 3.03
C ASN A 152 6.93 10.62 1.69
N GLY A 153 7.85 11.43 1.15
CA GLY A 153 7.71 11.99 -0.20
C GLY A 153 7.61 10.91 -1.28
N PHE A 154 8.44 9.88 -1.19
CA PHE A 154 8.41 8.75 -2.10
C PHE A 154 7.10 7.95 -2.01
N ILE A 155 6.60 7.68 -0.80
CA ILE A 155 5.32 6.99 -0.57
C ILE A 155 4.18 7.78 -1.21
N LEU A 156 4.11 9.10 -0.96
CA LEU A 156 3.09 9.97 -1.55
C LEU A 156 3.18 10.02 -3.07
N GLY A 157 4.39 10.13 -3.62
CA GLY A 157 4.63 10.07 -5.06
C GLY A 157 4.14 8.76 -5.68
N THR A 158 4.33 7.64 -4.98
CA THR A 158 3.85 6.33 -5.42
C THR A 158 2.32 6.26 -5.45
N TYR A 159 1.63 6.79 -4.45
CA TYR A 159 0.15 6.87 -4.46
C TYR A 159 -0.37 7.85 -5.50
N ALA A 160 0.29 9.00 -5.68
CA ALA A 160 -0.07 9.96 -6.73
C ALA A 160 0.07 9.34 -8.12
N PHE A 161 1.15 8.60 -8.36
CA PHE A 161 1.34 7.85 -9.60
C PHE A 161 0.24 6.80 -9.82
N TRP A 162 -0.21 6.12 -8.76
CA TRP A 162 -1.32 5.18 -8.85
C TRP A 162 -2.62 5.85 -9.27
N ILE A 163 -2.95 6.99 -8.66
CA ILE A 163 -4.12 7.79 -9.03
C ILE A 163 -4.01 8.27 -10.49
N LEU A 164 -2.81 8.70 -10.91
CA LEU A 164 -2.57 9.11 -12.29
C LEU A 164 -2.81 7.95 -13.28
N LEU A 165 -2.39 6.75 -12.95
CA LEU A 165 -2.68 5.56 -13.78
C LEU A 165 -4.18 5.30 -13.94
N LEU A 166 -4.98 5.55 -12.92
CA LEU A 166 -6.45 5.45 -13.02
C LEU A 166 -7.01 6.43 -14.04
N LEU A 167 -6.49 7.67 -14.07
CA LEU A 167 -6.94 8.71 -15.00
C LEU A 167 -6.51 8.45 -16.44
N VAL A 168 -5.31 7.89 -16.64
CA VAL A 168 -4.75 7.62 -17.97
C VAL A 168 -5.31 6.32 -18.55
N SER A 169 -5.36 5.26 -17.77
CA SER A 169 -5.81 3.94 -18.23
C SER A 169 -6.38 3.12 -17.08
N PRO A 170 -7.72 3.06 -16.94
CA PRO A 170 -8.35 2.19 -15.94
C PRO A 170 -7.91 0.73 -16.03
N LEU A 171 -7.65 0.22 -17.24
CA LEU A 171 -7.19 -1.16 -17.43
C LEU A 171 -5.82 -1.40 -16.77
N LEU A 172 -4.85 -0.50 -17.00
CA LEU A 172 -3.53 -0.58 -16.36
C LEU A 172 -3.64 -0.40 -14.85
N PHE A 173 -4.53 0.48 -14.39
CA PHE A 173 -4.81 0.63 -12.96
C PHE A 173 -5.26 -0.69 -12.34
N PHE A 174 -6.22 -1.39 -12.92
CA PHE A 174 -6.71 -2.64 -12.36
C PHE A 174 -5.71 -3.79 -12.47
N LEU A 175 -4.98 -3.90 -13.58
CA LEU A 175 -4.11 -5.04 -13.83
C LEU A 175 -2.71 -4.90 -13.22
N VAL A 176 -2.16 -3.71 -13.13
CA VAL A 176 -0.74 -3.51 -12.78
C VAL A 176 -0.53 -2.63 -11.56
N ALA A 177 -1.38 -1.62 -11.34
CA ALA A 177 -1.10 -0.60 -10.33
C ALA A 177 -0.99 -1.14 -8.91
N PRO A 178 -1.88 -2.00 -8.37
CA PRO A 178 -1.73 -2.51 -7.02
C PRO A 178 -0.40 -3.25 -6.81
N GLY A 179 -0.07 -4.19 -7.70
CA GLY A 179 1.19 -4.92 -7.65
C GLY A 179 2.41 -4.01 -7.80
N GLY A 180 2.34 -3.05 -8.73
CA GLY A 180 3.39 -2.05 -8.95
C GLY A 180 3.62 -1.15 -7.74
N VAL A 181 2.57 -0.65 -7.11
CA VAL A 181 2.66 0.14 -5.88
C VAL A 181 3.32 -0.66 -4.75
N ALA A 182 2.90 -1.89 -4.51
CA ALA A 182 3.50 -2.74 -3.48
C ALA A 182 4.99 -2.99 -3.75
N TYR A 183 5.34 -3.29 -5.00
CA TYR A 183 6.73 -3.48 -5.40
C TYR A 183 7.57 -2.22 -5.19
N LEU A 184 7.08 -1.06 -5.64
CA LEU A 184 7.77 0.22 -5.47
C LEU A 184 7.91 0.59 -3.99
N LEU A 185 6.85 0.48 -3.20
CA LEU A 185 6.89 0.75 -1.77
C LEU A 185 7.93 -0.12 -1.07
N LYS A 186 7.97 -1.42 -1.37
CA LYS A 186 8.92 -2.34 -0.74
C LYS A 186 10.36 -2.04 -1.15
N LYS A 187 10.64 -2.03 -2.45
CA LYS A 187 11.99 -1.79 -2.97
C LYS A 187 12.50 -0.39 -2.66
N GLY A 188 11.63 0.63 -2.80
CA GLY A 188 11.98 2.00 -2.46
C GLY A 188 12.27 2.16 -0.98
N SER A 189 11.42 1.62 -0.09
CA SER A 189 11.66 1.72 1.36
C SER A 189 12.97 1.06 1.79
N GLN A 190 13.33 -0.08 1.21
CA GLN A 190 14.62 -0.73 1.47
C GLN A 190 15.78 0.20 1.09
N LYS A 191 15.77 0.73 -0.12
CA LYS A 191 16.83 1.63 -0.60
C LYS A 191 16.93 2.92 0.24
N PHE A 192 15.81 3.51 0.66
CA PHE A 192 15.83 4.71 1.49
C PHE A 192 16.34 4.43 2.91
N ARG A 193 16.02 3.28 3.51
CA ARG A 193 16.57 2.86 4.81
C ARG A 193 18.07 2.66 4.76
N GLU A 194 18.58 2.05 3.69
CA GLU A 194 20.04 1.90 3.44
C GLU A 194 20.74 3.27 3.35
N MET A 195 20.13 4.25 2.65
CA MET A 195 20.68 5.60 2.53
C MET A 195 20.64 6.40 3.85
N GLU A 196 19.63 6.19 4.70
CA GLU A 196 19.50 6.87 5.98
C GLU A 196 20.35 6.21 7.08
N GLY A 197 21.12 5.16 6.77
CA GLY A 197 21.99 4.45 7.72
C GLY A 197 21.23 3.73 8.82
N ILE A 198 19.94 3.50 8.64
CA ILE A 198 19.09 2.75 9.56
C ILE A 198 19.24 1.26 9.21
N ASN A 199 20.47 0.76 9.30
CA ASN A 199 20.68 -0.68 9.31
C ASN A 199 20.34 -1.16 10.73
N HIS A 200 19.29 -1.88 10.86
CA HIS A 200 19.04 -2.71 12.04
C HIS A 200 19.96 -3.94 11.92
N ASP A 201 21.12 -3.87 12.58
CA ASP A 201 21.86 -5.07 12.99
C ASP A 201 21.03 -5.85 14.03
#